data_b0011c3bb28fd6ce340f06fd1424901a
#
_entry.id   b0011c3bb28fd6ce340f06fd1424901a
#
_cell.length_a   1.000
_cell.length_b   1.000
_cell.length_c   1.000
_cell.angle_alpha   90.00
_cell.angle_beta   90.00
_cell.angle_gamma   90.00
#
_symmetry.space_group_name_H-M   'P 1'
#
loop_
_entity.id
_entity.type
_entity.pdbx_description
1 polymer ?
#
loop_
_entity_poly.entity_id
_entity_poly.type
_entity_poly.pdbx_seq_one_letter_code
_entity_poly.pdbx_strand_id
1 'polypeptide(L)'
;DIQMTQSPSFLSASVGDRVTITCKASQDVGTSVAWYQQKPGKAPKLLIYWASARHTGVPDRFSGSGSGTDFTLTISSLQPEDFADYYCQQYSSYPLTFGQGTKLEIK
;
A
#
# COMPACT_ATOMS: atom_id res chain seq x y z
N ASP A 1 8.84 5.82 18.25
CA ASP A 1 8.26 4.95 17.23
C ASP A 1 8.16 5.68 15.89
N ILE A 2 8.36 4.97 14.79
CA ILE A 2 8.17 5.53 13.46
C ILE A 2 6.68 5.49 13.14
N GLN A 3 6.13 6.65 12.76
CA GLN A 3 4.73 6.74 12.37
C GLN A 3 4.61 6.71 10.85
N MET A 4 3.63 5.93 10.36
CA MET A 4 3.33 5.85 8.94
C MET A 4 1.98 6.52 8.71
N THR A 5 1.98 7.58 7.91
CA THR A 5 0.76 8.34 7.61
C THR A 5 0.36 8.06 6.17
N GLN A 6 -0.80 7.47 6.02
CA GLN A 6 -1.28 7.00 4.72
C GLN A 6 -2.41 7.89 4.23
N SER A 7 -2.45 8.17 2.94
CA SER A 7 -3.52 8.97 2.34
C SER A 7 -3.81 8.53 0.91
N PRO A 8 -5.06 8.68 0.46
CA PRO A 8 -6.21 9.10 1.26
C PRO A 8 -6.67 7.98 2.18
N SER A 9 -7.53 8.27 3.15
CA SER A 9 -8.11 7.24 4.01
C SER A 9 -9.20 6.45 3.28
N PHE A 10 -9.83 7.09 2.33
CA PHE A 10 -10.97 6.54 1.59
C PHE A 10 -10.86 6.97 0.13
N LEU A 11 -11.09 6.04 -0.79
CA LEU A 11 -10.97 6.30 -2.21
C LEU A 11 -12.04 5.54 -2.97
N SER A 12 -12.84 6.25 -3.77
CA SER A 12 -13.85 5.65 -4.65
C SER A 12 -13.34 5.72 -6.09
N ALA A 13 -13.42 4.60 -6.80
CA ALA A 13 -12.95 4.54 -8.17
C ALA A 13 -13.72 3.49 -8.96
N SER A 14 -13.55 3.51 -10.27
CA SER A 14 -14.22 2.58 -11.18
C SER A 14 -13.21 1.57 -11.74
N VAL A 15 -13.73 0.43 -12.17
CA VAL A 15 -12.91 -0.56 -12.89
C VAL A 15 -12.23 0.13 -14.09
N GLY A 16 -10.95 -0.14 -14.26
CA GLY A 16 -10.14 0.47 -15.31
C GLY A 16 -9.42 1.74 -14.91
N ASP A 17 -9.77 2.34 -13.78
CA ASP A 17 -9.12 3.57 -13.30
C ASP A 17 -7.71 3.28 -12.81
N ARG A 18 -6.87 4.33 -12.84
CA ARG A 18 -5.57 4.34 -12.20
C ARG A 18 -5.70 5.03 -10.85
N VAL A 19 -5.24 4.37 -9.80
CA VAL A 19 -5.28 4.95 -8.45
C VAL A 19 -3.89 4.94 -7.83
N THR A 20 -3.68 5.92 -6.95
CA THR A 20 -2.42 6.12 -6.26
C THR A 20 -2.70 6.32 -4.78
N ILE A 21 -2.00 5.55 -3.94
CA ILE A 21 -2.08 5.65 -2.49
C ILE A 21 -0.68 6.03 -2.01
N THR A 22 -0.60 7.02 -1.12
CA THR A 22 0.68 7.48 -0.60
C THR A 22 0.83 7.13 0.87
N CYS A 23 2.08 6.99 1.29
CA CYS A 23 2.44 6.66 2.65
C CYS A 23 3.68 7.46 3.02
N LYS A 24 3.64 8.15 4.15
CA LYS A 24 4.76 8.97 4.60
C LYS A 24 5.25 8.49 5.95
N ALA A 25 6.55 8.24 6.06
CA ALA A 25 7.18 7.85 7.31
C ALA A 25 7.64 9.09 8.08
N SER A 26 7.55 9.04 9.41
CA SER A 26 7.95 10.17 10.26
C SER A 26 9.46 10.36 10.29
N GLN A 27 10.23 9.36 9.85
CA GLN A 27 11.68 9.47 9.69
C GLN A 27 12.12 8.52 8.58
N ASP A 28 13.36 8.62 8.17
CA ASP A 28 13.92 7.84 7.06
C ASP A 28 13.88 6.35 7.38
N VAL A 29 13.24 5.57 6.51
CA VAL A 29 13.15 4.11 6.63
C VAL A 29 13.84 3.40 5.45
N GLY A 30 14.56 4.16 4.64
CA GLY A 30 15.24 3.61 3.46
C GLY A 30 14.23 3.09 2.47
N THR A 31 14.34 1.80 2.11
CA THR A 31 13.37 1.12 1.26
C THR A 31 12.64 0.02 2.00
N SER A 32 12.70 0.01 3.33
CA SER A 32 12.10 -1.04 4.17
C SER A 32 10.62 -0.81 4.39
N VAL A 33 9.87 -0.80 3.30
CA VAL A 33 8.42 -0.58 3.29
C VAL A 33 7.73 -1.70 2.51
N ALA A 34 6.61 -2.17 3.06
CA ALA A 34 5.77 -3.18 2.43
C ALA A 34 4.35 -2.63 2.28
N TRP A 35 3.63 -3.18 1.32
CA TRP A 35 2.22 -2.87 1.09
C TRP A 35 1.41 -4.16 1.16
N TYR A 36 0.25 -4.08 1.82
CA TYR A 36 -0.66 -5.21 2.01
C TYR A 36 -2.04 -4.88 1.50
N GLN A 37 -2.74 -5.91 1.03
CA GLN A 37 -4.15 -5.83 0.66
C GLN A 37 -4.93 -6.70 1.63
N GLN A 38 -6.05 -6.19 2.15
CA GLN A 38 -6.92 -6.95 3.03
C GLN A 38 -8.37 -6.82 2.58
N LYS A 39 -9.00 -7.95 2.32
CA LYS A 39 -10.42 -8.01 2.01
C LYS A 39 -11.22 -8.31 3.28
N PRO A 40 -12.50 -7.90 3.33
CA PRO A 40 -13.32 -8.11 4.54
C PRO A 40 -13.30 -9.56 4.97
N GLY A 41 -13.04 -9.81 6.26
CA GLY A 41 -13.02 -11.14 6.84
C GLY A 41 -11.85 -12.02 6.43
N LYS A 42 -10.86 -11.48 5.73
CA LYS A 42 -9.69 -12.22 5.26
C LYS A 42 -8.42 -11.68 5.91
N ALA A 43 -7.38 -12.50 5.92
CA ALA A 43 -6.06 -12.08 6.37
C ALA A 43 -5.41 -11.11 5.36
N PRO A 44 -4.54 -10.20 5.81
CA PRO A 44 -3.79 -9.35 4.90
C PRO A 44 -2.91 -10.19 3.98
N LYS A 45 -2.74 -9.70 2.76
CA LYS A 45 -1.96 -10.34 1.72
C LYS A 45 -0.84 -9.41 1.31
N LEU A 46 0.40 -9.89 1.31
CA LEU A 46 1.56 -9.09 0.90
C LEU A 46 1.51 -8.83 -0.60
N LEU A 47 1.63 -7.57 -0.98
CA LEU A 47 1.70 -7.16 -2.37
C LEU A 47 3.13 -6.78 -2.78
N ILE A 48 3.73 -5.86 -2.03
CA ILE A 48 5.00 -5.22 -2.36
C ILE A 48 5.90 -5.28 -1.13
N TYR A 49 7.20 -5.49 -1.33
CA TYR A 49 8.21 -5.36 -0.28
C TYR A 49 9.42 -4.62 -0.85
N TRP A 50 10.33 -4.19 0.01
CA TRP A 50 11.48 -3.35 -0.41
C TRP A 50 11.01 -2.15 -1.24
N ALA A 51 9.86 -1.59 -0.88
CA ALA A 51 9.21 -0.45 -1.52
C ALA A 51 8.73 -0.70 -2.95
N SER A 52 9.40 -1.54 -3.75
CA SER A 52 9.08 -1.70 -5.17
C SER A 52 9.07 -3.13 -5.69
N ALA A 53 9.43 -4.13 -4.88
CA ALA A 53 9.46 -5.52 -5.33
C ALA A 53 8.08 -6.17 -5.17
N ARG A 54 7.55 -6.72 -6.25
CA ARG A 54 6.27 -7.44 -6.18
C ARG A 54 6.48 -8.83 -5.59
N HIS A 55 5.59 -9.21 -4.67
CA HIS A 55 5.56 -10.56 -4.15
C HIS A 55 5.08 -11.54 -5.23
N THR A 56 5.51 -12.78 -5.14
CA THR A 56 5.16 -13.83 -6.11
C THR A 56 3.64 -13.93 -6.26
N GLY A 57 3.18 -13.93 -7.51
CA GLY A 57 1.76 -14.06 -7.83
C GLY A 57 0.99 -12.73 -7.88
N VAL A 58 1.62 -11.62 -7.50
CA VAL A 58 0.97 -10.31 -7.55
C VAL A 58 0.98 -9.80 -8.98
N PRO A 59 -0.19 -9.40 -9.52
CA PRO A 59 -0.26 -8.89 -10.89
C PRO A 59 0.60 -7.65 -11.09
N ASP A 60 1.11 -7.45 -12.29
CA ASP A 60 2.00 -6.34 -12.61
C ASP A 60 1.29 -4.99 -12.68
N ARG A 61 -0.04 -4.95 -12.59
CA ARG A 61 -0.77 -3.69 -12.47
C ARG A 61 -0.51 -3.00 -11.12
N PHE A 62 -0.04 -3.74 -10.12
CA PHE A 62 0.41 -3.19 -8.85
C PHE A 62 1.87 -2.80 -8.95
N SER A 63 2.20 -1.58 -8.56
CA SER A 63 3.58 -1.12 -8.50
C SER A 63 3.80 -0.25 -7.28
N GLY A 64 4.99 -0.35 -6.71
CA GLY A 64 5.39 0.46 -5.58
C GLY A 64 6.61 1.28 -5.92
N SER A 65 6.75 2.42 -5.29
CA SER A 65 7.92 3.28 -5.46
C SER A 65 8.17 4.10 -4.20
N GLY A 66 9.35 4.69 -4.14
CA GLY A 66 9.74 5.58 -3.07
C GLY A 66 10.95 5.10 -2.30
N SER A 67 11.51 6.02 -1.52
CA SER A 67 12.62 5.75 -0.61
C SER A 67 12.66 6.88 0.41
N GLY A 68 13.29 6.62 1.56
CA GLY A 68 13.40 7.61 2.61
C GLY A 68 12.14 7.75 3.42
N THR A 69 11.32 8.76 3.12
CA THR A 69 10.08 9.02 3.87
C THR A 69 8.83 8.94 3.03
N ASP A 70 8.92 9.01 1.71
CA ASP A 70 7.74 9.09 0.83
C ASP A 70 7.63 7.85 -0.04
N PHE A 71 6.46 7.19 0.05
CA PHE A 71 6.22 5.92 -0.66
C PHE A 71 4.86 5.97 -1.34
N THR A 72 4.74 5.24 -2.44
CA THR A 72 3.54 5.25 -3.26
C THR A 72 3.21 3.85 -3.75
N LEU A 73 1.93 3.46 -3.64
CA LEU A 73 1.37 2.28 -4.30
C LEU A 73 0.47 2.75 -5.42
N THR A 74 0.70 2.22 -6.62
CA THR A 74 -0.11 2.54 -7.79
C THR A 74 -0.75 1.27 -8.33
N ILE A 75 -2.05 1.35 -8.65
CA ILE A 75 -2.76 0.31 -9.37
C ILE A 75 -3.14 0.92 -10.71
N SER A 76 -2.55 0.42 -11.79
CA SER A 76 -2.63 1.07 -13.10
C SER A 76 -3.97 0.90 -13.81
N SER A 77 -4.69 -0.18 -13.53
CA SER A 77 -5.99 -0.47 -14.14
C SER A 77 -6.78 -1.33 -13.18
N LEU A 78 -7.64 -0.69 -12.40
CA LEU A 78 -8.40 -1.38 -11.37
C LEU A 78 -9.25 -2.51 -11.93
N GLN A 79 -9.20 -3.64 -11.26
CA GLN A 79 -10.05 -4.79 -11.53
C GLN A 79 -11.05 -4.95 -10.39
N PRO A 80 -12.16 -5.67 -10.61
CA PRO A 80 -13.16 -5.86 -9.53
C PRO A 80 -12.57 -6.45 -8.25
N GLU A 81 -11.61 -7.34 -8.36
CA GLU A 81 -10.97 -7.99 -7.20
C GLU A 81 -10.02 -7.08 -6.42
N ASP A 82 -9.74 -5.87 -6.93
CA ASP A 82 -8.80 -4.94 -6.29
C ASP A 82 -9.48 -4.05 -5.23
N PHE A 83 -10.80 -4.07 -5.14
CA PHE A 83 -11.51 -3.25 -4.16
C PHE A 83 -11.39 -3.89 -2.79
N ALA A 84 -10.61 -3.23 -1.91
CA ALA A 84 -10.18 -3.78 -0.64
C ALA A 84 -9.58 -2.66 0.21
N ASP A 85 -9.09 -3.00 1.40
CA ASP A 85 -8.28 -2.10 2.22
C ASP A 85 -6.81 -2.32 1.91
N TYR A 86 -6.04 -1.23 1.92
CA TYR A 86 -4.61 -1.27 1.64
C TYR A 86 -3.84 -0.62 2.78
N TYR A 87 -2.72 -1.24 3.17
CA TYR A 87 -1.89 -0.77 4.28
C TYR A 87 -0.44 -0.72 3.88
N CYS A 88 0.26 0.35 4.27
CA CYS A 88 1.71 0.39 4.20
C CYS A 88 2.29 0.02 5.56
N GLN A 89 3.52 -0.47 5.58
CA GLN A 89 4.22 -0.89 6.79
C GLN A 89 5.70 -0.59 6.64
N GLN A 90 6.32 -0.03 7.69
CA GLN A 90 7.77 0.03 7.74
C GLN A 90 8.31 -1.14 8.56
N TYR A 91 9.43 -1.69 8.14
CA TYR A 91 10.14 -2.72 8.90
C TYR A 91 11.63 -2.39 9.06
N SER A 92 11.92 -1.09 9.02
CA SER A 92 13.28 -0.58 9.23
C SER A 92 13.71 -0.73 10.68
N SER A 93 12.81 -0.49 11.63
CA SER A 93 13.10 -0.61 13.05
C SER A 93 11.86 -1.00 13.84
N TYR A 94 12.09 -1.64 14.99
CA TYR A 94 11.02 -2.00 15.91
C TYR A 94 10.62 -0.81 16.79
N PRO A 95 9.35 -0.71 17.18
CA PRO A 95 8.28 -1.62 16.80
C PRO A 95 7.88 -1.42 15.33
N LEU A 96 7.51 -2.50 14.65
CA LEU A 96 6.98 -2.43 13.29
C LEU A 96 5.66 -1.68 13.32
N THR A 97 5.49 -0.74 12.40
CA THR A 97 4.30 0.12 12.39
C THR A 97 3.66 0.15 11.01
N PHE A 98 2.32 0.31 11.02
CA PHE A 98 1.51 0.33 9.82
C PHE A 98 0.88 1.72 9.63
N GLY A 99 0.56 2.06 8.39
CA GLY A 99 -0.35 3.16 8.12
C GLY A 99 -1.76 2.81 8.57
N GLN A 100 -2.62 3.82 8.68
CA GLN A 100 -3.99 3.63 9.17
C GLN A 100 -4.91 2.95 8.15
N GLY A 101 -4.46 2.79 6.93
CA GLY A 101 -5.20 2.13 5.87
C GLY A 101 -5.90 3.07 4.91
N THR A 102 -6.12 2.57 3.70
CA THR A 102 -6.91 3.21 2.66
C THR A 102 -7.99 2.24 2.22
N LYS A 103 -9.26 2.65 2.35
CA LYS A 103 -10.36 1.84 1.87
C LYS A 103 -10.65 2.21 0.42
N LEU A 104 -10.48 1.26 -0.48
CA LEU A 104 -10.75 1.44 -1.91
C LEU A 104 -12.08 0.78 -2.25
N GLU A 105 -13.05 1.61 -2.63
CA GLU A 105 -14.39 1.15 -2.95
C GLU A 105 -14.74 1.40 -4.41
N ILE A 106 -15.66 0.60 -4.93
CA ILE A 106 -16.21 0.81 -6.27
C ILE A 106 -17.12 2.03 -6.27
N LYS A 107 -16.99 2.81 -7.32
CA LYS A 107 -17.74 4.05 -7.48
C LYS A 107 -19.16 3.78 -7.99
#